data_194a318f4ef2d2613fbd45ae55d67e9e
#
_entry.id   194a318f4ef2d2613fbd45ae55d67e9e
#
_cell.length_a   1.000
_cell.length_b   1.000
_cell.length_c   1.000
_cell.angle_alpha   90.00
_cell.angle_beta   90.00
_cell.angle_gamma   90.00
#
_symmetry.space_group_name_H-M   'P 1'
#
loop_
_entity.id
_entity.type
_entity.pdbx_description
1 polymer ?
#
loop_
_entity_poly.entity_id
_entity_poly.type
_entity_poly.pdbx_seq_one_letter_code
_entity_poly.pdbx_strand_id
1 'polypeptide(L)'
;MAGDNRYHSIFGALKSCLAVNPGDTAPALVALGASIRTSRRLVEAEKFWDMSVPGSTILEPDEIVTAIEIPAPPPGAKSAFLKFAIRKSIDFPIVNCAVMTGGGDVRICLNAVHNRPWRATAAEEAARGKAIDEALADAAGAAAVAGARALPGDRNKWKIQIARTLVKRALLASA
;
A
#
# COMPACT_ATOMS: atom_id res chain seq x y z
N MET A 1 -9.81 -23.27 -2.07
CA MET A 1 -10.24 -21.90 -2.45
C MET A 1 -10.70 -21.93 -3.91
N ALA A 2 -11.95 -22.27 -4.12
CA ALA A 2 -12.61 -22.06 -5.40
C ALA A 2 -13.11 -20.61 -5.43
N GLY A 3 -13.08 -19.97 -6.60
CA GLY A 3 -13.58 -18.62 -6.78
C GLY A 3 -12.55 -17.62 -7.28
N ASP A 4 -12.94 -16.35 -7.29
CA ASP A 4 -12.14 -15.26 -7.81
C ASP A 4 -11.04 -14.87 -6.82
N ASN A 5 -9.79 -15.05 -7.24
CA ASN A 5 -8.62 -14.79 -6.42
C ASN A 5 -8.01 -13.39 -6.63
N ARG A 6 -8.66 -12.52 -7.43
CA ARG A 6 -8.18 -11.15 -7.70
C ARG A 6 -8.07 -10.30 -6.45
N TYR A 7 -8.99 -10.51 -5.52
CA TYR A 7 -9.08 -9.75 -4.28
C TYR A 7 -8.55 -10.50 -3.06
N HIS A 8 -7.63 -11.45 -3.30
CA HIS A 8 -6.92 -12.14 -2.23
C HIS A 8 -5.49 -11.63 -2.04
N SER A 9 -5.04 -11.71 -0.79
CA SER A 9 -3.70 -11.30 -0.36
C SER A 9 -2.59 -12.10 -1.05
N ILE A 10 -1.44 -11.44 -1.24
CA ILE A 10 -0.17 -12.07 -1.64
C ILE A 10 0.88 -11.99 -0.53
N PHE A 11 0.56 -11.36 0.60
CA PHE A 11 1.43 -11.26 1.78
C PHE A 11 0.89 -12.01 3.00
N GLY A 12 0.22 -13.12 2.74
CA GLY A 12 -0.30 -13.98 3.78
C GLY A 12 -1.76 -13.68 4.16
N ALA A 13 -2.21 -14.37 5.18
CA ALA A 13 -3.57 -14.29 5.70
C ALA A 13 -3.55 -13.91 7.16
N LEU A 14 -4.55 -13.15 7.58
CA LEU A 14 -4.83 -12.96 8.99
C LEU A 14 -5.82 -14.03 9.44
N LYS A 15 -5.45 -14.85 10.42
CA LYS A 15 -6.35 -15.88 10.99
C LYS A 15 -7.13 -16.62 9.90
N SER A 16 -6.50 -17.08 8.84
CA SER A 16 -7.12 -17.70 7.66
C SER A 16 -7.90 -16.77 6.71
N CYS A 17 -8.09 -15.49 7.02
CA CYS A 17 -8.73 -14.54 6.13
C CYS A 17 -7.75 -13.99 5.08
N LEU A 18 -8.03 -14.23 3.81
CA LEU A 18 -7.23 -13.75 2.68
C LEU A 18 -7.78 -12.46 2.06
N ALA A 19 -8.88 -11.93 2.58
CA ALA A 19 -9.44 -10.67 2.09
C ALA A 19 -8.43 -9.54 2.18
N VAL A 20 -8.43 -8.65 1.20
CA VAL A 20 -7.55 -7.50 1.17
C VAL A 20 -8.27 -6.23 1.61
N ASN A 21 -7.53 -5.22 2.05
CA ASN A 21 -8.04 -3.87 2.19
C ASN A 21 -8.22 -3.26 0.80
N PRO A 22 -9.44 -2.89 0.37
CA PRO A 22 -9.68 -2.37 -0.98
C PRO A 22 -9.65 -0.84 -1.07
N GLY A 23 -9.31 -0.14 0.02
CA GLY A 23 -9.39 1.32 0.09
C GLY A 23 -8.37 2.01 -0.81
N ASP A 24 -8.80 2.98 -1.62
CA ASP A 24 -7.90 3.75 -2.46
C ASP A 24 -7.14 4.84 -1.67
N THR A 25 -7.75 5.40 -0.63
CA THR A 25 -7.13 6.45 0.20
C THR A 25 -6.08 5.91 1.16
N ALA A 26 -6.22 4.66 1.61
CA ALA A 26 -5.37 4.06 2.63
C ALA A 26 -3.87 4.09 2.27
N PRO A 27 -3.41 3.64 1.09
CA PRO A 27 -2.00 3.69 0.75
C PRO A 27 -1.47 5.12 0.59
N ALA A 28 -2.31 6.05 0.11
CA ALA A 28 -1.92 7.45 0.00
C ALA A 28 -1.67 8.08 1.38
N LEU A 29 -2.56 7.87 2.34
CA LEU A 29 -2.39 8.36 3.71
C LEU A 29 -1.13 7.81 4.37
N VAL A 30 -0.84 6.52 4.17
CA VAL A 30 0.39 5.90 4.69
C VAL A 30 1.63 6.47 4.01
N ALA A 31 1.64 6.61 2.69
CA ALA A 31 2.78 7.17 1.96
C ALA A 31 3.04 8.64 2.32
N LEU A 32 1.99 9.43 2.52
CA LEU A 32 2.09 10.84 2.93
C LEU A 32 2.43 11.01 4.42
N GLY A 33 2.53 9.93 5.20
CA GLY A 33 2.80 10.02 6.62
C GLY A 33 1.67 10.67 7.43
N ALA A 34 0.44 10.51 6.97
CA ALA A 34 -0.73 11.11 7.62
C ALA A 34 -0.97 10.51 9.02
N SER A 35 -1.64 11.31 9.85
CA SER A 35 -2.20 10.88 11.13
C SER A 35 -3.73 10.94 11.06
N ILE A 36 -4.38 10.00 11.71
CA ILE A 36 -5.83 9.92 11.81
C ILE A 36 -6.22 10.32 13.22
N ARG A 37 -6.97 11.43 13.32
CA ARG A 37 -7.51 11.91 14.58
C ARG A 37 -8.88 11.28 14.80
N THR A 38 -9.04 10.68 15.93
CA THR A 38 -10.32 10.14 16.38
C THR A 38 -10.92 11.02 17.48
N SER A 39 -12.11 10.69 17.95
CA SER A 39 -12.72 11.32 19.13
C SER A 39 -11.91 11.11 20.41
N ARG A 40 -10.94 10.20 20.42
CA ARG A 40 -10.17 9.81 21.62
C ARG A 40 -8.67 9.99 21.50
N ARG A 41 -8.09 9.87 20.29
CA ARG A 41 -6.63 9.80 20.09
C ARG A 41 -6.20 10.25 18.71
N LEU A 42 -4.90 10.46 18.56
CA LEU A 42 -4.23 10.66 17.27
C LEU A 42 -3.40 9.42 16.97
N VAL A 43 -3.55 8.86 15.77
CA VAL A 43 -2.90 7.61 15.37
C VAL A 43 -2.25 7.80 14.00
N GLU A 44 -1.00 7.35 13.84
CA GLU A 44 -0.36 7.28 12.53
C GLU A 44 -1.20 6.42 11.57
N ALA A 45 -1.37 6.87 10.33
CA ALA A 45 -2.18 6.15 9.35
C ALA A 45 -1.70 4.70 9.13
N GLU A 46 -0.40 4.44 9.21
CA GLU A 46 0.17 3.10 9.10
C GLU A 46 -0.33 2.13 10.19
N LYS A 47 -0.65 2.64 11.37
CA LYS A 47 -1.12 1.88 12.53
C LYS A 47 -2.64 1.81 12.67
N PHE A 48 -3.37 2.56 11.84
CA PHE A 48 -4.82 2.68 11.96
C PHE A 48 -5.58 1.42 11.51
N TRP A 49 -5.08 0.74 10.48
CA TRP A 49 -5.71 -0.48 9.99
C TRP A 49 -5.22 -1.68 10.79
N ASP A 50 -6.11 -2.20 11.60
CA ASP A 50 -5.85 -3.43 12.36
C ASP A 50 -6.02 -4.67 11.47
N MET A 51 -5.44 -5.76 11.93
CA MET A 51 -5.55 -7.08 11.31
C MET A 51 -6.54 -7.99 12.06
N SER A 52 -7.34 -7.47 12.96
CA SER A 52 -8.38 -8.25 13.64
C SER A 52 -9.61 -8.43 12.74
N VAL A 53 -10.15 -9.63 12.73
CA VAL A 53 -11.40 -9.97 12.03
C VAL A 53 -12.49 -10.18 13.09
N PRO A 54 -13.66 -9.54 12.95
CA PRO A 54 -14.22 -8.82 11.80
C PRO A 54 -13.77 -7.35 11.65
N GLY A 55 -13.07 -6.78 12.62
CA GLY A 55 -12.59 -5.41 12.53
C GLY A 55 -11.51 -5.22 11.45
N SER A 56 -11.48 -4.06 10.86
CA SER A 56 -10.45 -3.65 9.89
C SER A 56 -9.70 -2.39 10.32
N THR A 57 -10.05 -1.84 11.47
CA THR A 57 -9.43 -0.66 12.08
C THR A 57 -9.30 -0.84 13.58
N ILE A 58 -8.50 0.02 14.21
CA ILE A 58 -8.31 0.04 15.67
C ILE A 58 -9.39 0.82 16.42
N LEU A 59 -10.45 1.24 15.74
CA LEU A 59 -11.53 2.00 16.38
C LEU A 59 -12.29 1.13 17.39
N GLU A 60 -12.54 1.72 18.55
CA GLU A 60 -13.48 1.17 19.52
C GLU A 60 -14.93 1.36 19.03
N PRO A 61 -15.91 0.62 19.54
CA PRO A 61 -17.29 0.67 19.07
C PRO A 61 -17.95 2.07 19.09
N ASP A 62 -17.51 2.95 20.00
CA ASP A 62 -17.99 4.31 20.19
C ASP A 62 -16.95 5.37 19.79
N GLU A 63 -15.91 4.99 19.05
CA GLU A 63 -14.85 5.87 18.56
C GLU A 63 -15.08 6.20 17.09
N ILE A 64 -15.02 7.48 16.74
CA ILE A 64 -15.19 7.96 15.36
C ILE A 64 -13.94 8.73 14.88
N VAL A 65 -13.67 8.68 13.59
CA VAL A 65 -12.66 9.53 12.96
C VAL A 65 -13.21 10.96 12.85
N THR A 66 -12.46 11.92 13.34
CA THR A 66 -12.85 13.35 13.33
C THR A 66 -12.05 14.18 12.34
N ALA A 67 -10.81 13.78 12.04
CA ALA A 67 -9.96 14.46 11.07
C ALA A 67 -8.89 13.53 10.51
N ILE A 68 -8.35 13.90 9.35
CA ILE A 68 -7.12 13.32 8.78
C ILE A 68 -6.12 14.47 8.68
N GLU A 69 -4.98 14.32 9.33
CA GLU A 69 -3.91 15.30 9.35
C GLU A 69 -2.78 14.83 8.44
N ILE A 70 -2.53 15.60 7.37
CA ILE A 70 -1.43 15.32 6.45
C ILE A 70 -0.34 16.34 6.73
N PRO A 71 0.89 15.93 7.09
CA PRO A 71 1.98 16.85 7.32
C PRO A 71 2.35 17.60 6.03
N ALA A 72 2.87 18.83 6.18
CA ALA A 72 3.41 19.53 5.03
C ALA A 72 4.54 18.71 4.41
N PRO A 73 4.53 18.51 3.08
CA PRO A 73 5.58 17.74 2.43
C PRO A 73 6.93 18.48 2.52
N PRO A 74 8.06 17.77 2.56
CA PRO A 74 9.37 18.41 2.49
C PRO A 74 9.55 19.18 1.17
N PRO A 75 10.41 20.21 1.14
CA PRO A 75 10.68 20.94 -0.09
C PRO A 75 11.08 20.01 -1.23
N GLY A 76 10.51 20.22 -2.42
CA GLY A 76 10.77 19.40 -3.61
C GLY A 76 10.15 18.01 -3.58
N ALA A 77 9.30 17.71 -2.61
CA ALA A 77 8.61 16.43 -2.57
C ALA A 77 7.71 16.24 -3.79
N LYS A 78 7.72 15.02 -4.31
CA LYS A 78 6.83 14.57 -5.37
C LYS A 78 6.07 13.34 -4.91
N SER A 79 4.93 13.08 -5.48
CA SER A 79 4.13 11.90 -5.15
C SER A 79 3.44 11.35 -6.39
N ALA A 80 3.15 10.07 -6.36
CA ALA A 80 2.38 9.39 -7.39
C ALA A 80 1.44 8.37 -6.76
N PHE A 81 0.26 8.24 -7.36
CA PHE A 81 -0.70 7.20 -7.03
C PHE A 81 -1.09 6.46 -8.30
N LEU A 82 -0.91 5.14 -8.29
CA LEU A 82 -1.31 4.29 -9.41
C LEU A 82 -2.26 3.19 -8.93
N LYS A 83 -3.28 2.94 -9.73
CA LYS A 83 -4.29 1.92 -9.47
C LYS A 83 -4.43 1.00 -10.68
N PHE A 84 -4.35 -0.29 -10.45
CA PHE A 84 -4.74 -1.30 -11.42
C PHE A 84 -6.10 -1.89 -11.01
N ALA A 85 -7.09 -1.73 -11.85
CA ALA A 85 -8.46 -2.22 -11.69
C ALA A 85 -8.98 -2.78 -13.02
N ILE A 86 -10.07 -3.52 -13.01
CA ILE A 86 -10.65 -4.10 -14.22
C ILE A 86 -11.35 -3.04 -15.05
N ARG A 87 -12.08 -2.15 -14.39
CA ARG A 87 -12.87 -1.11 -15.03
C ARG A 87 -12.24 0.27 -14.82
N LYS A 88 -12.43 1.17 -15.77
CA LYS A 88 -12.01 2.59 -15.66
C LYS A 88 -13.05 3.47 -14.94
N SER A 89 -13.99 2.88 -14.25
CA SER A 89 -15.02 3.54 -13.44
C SER A 89 -14.79 3.26 -11.95
N ILE A 90 -15.80 3.48 -11.10
CA ILE A 90 -15.75 3.06 -9.70
C ILE A 90 -15.57 1.55 -9.66
N ASP A 91 -14.41 1.12 -9.18
CA ASP A 91 -14.05 -0.30 -9.07
C ASP A 91 -13.03 -0.51 -7.95
N PHE A 92 -13.01 -1.68 -7.36
CA PHE A 92 -11.99 -2.04 -6.40
C PHE A 92 -10.63 -2.22 -7.08
N PRO A 93 -9.52 -1.81 -6.43
CA PRO A 93 -8.19 -2.10 -6.96
C PRO A 93 -7.91 -3.59 -6.92
N ILE A 94 -7.30 -4.11 -7.96
CA ILE A 94 -6.58 -5.38 -7.89
C ILE A 94 -5.28 -5.17 -7.14
N VAL A 95 -4.59 -4.07 -7.44
CA VAL A 95 -3.45 -3.52 -6.70
C VAL A 95 -3.48 -2.00 -6.87
N ASN A 96 -3.20 -1.26 -5.82
CA ASN A 96 -2.83 0.14 -5.92
C ASN A 96 -1.54 0.42 -5.15
N CYS A 97 -0.87 1.49 -5.54
CA CYS A 97 0.42 1.89 -4.99
C CYS A 97 0.46 3.41 -4.87
N ALA A 98 0.87 3.88 -3.71
CA ALA A 98 1.19 5.28 -3.46
C ALA A 98 2.69 5.42 -3.14
N VAL A 99 3.30 6.43 -3.71
CA VAL A 99 4.71 6.78 -3.48
C VAL A 99 4.81 8.26 -3.14
N MET A 100 5.66 8.60 -2.18
CA MET A 100 6.12 9.96 -1.92
C MET A 100 7.65 9.95 -1.87
N THR A 101 8.27 10.90 -2.55
CA THR A 101 9.72 11.14 -2.55
C THR A 101 9.99 12.58 -2.12
N GLY A 102 11.07 12.82 -1.41
CA GLY A 102 11.46 14.18 -1.02
C GLY A 102 12.38 14.19 0.20
N GLY A 103 13.24 15.21 0.29
CA GLY A 103 14.17 15.33 1.40
C GLY A 103 15.18 14.18 1.56
N GLY A 104 15.42 13.41 0.50
CA GLY A 104 16.25 12.20 0.54
C GLY A 104 15.52 10.94 1.03
N ASP A 105 14.25 11.05 1.37
CA ASP A 105 13.43 9.93 1.82
C ASP A 105 12.45 9.45 0.71
N VAL A 106 12.07 8.19 0.81
CA VAL A 106 11.11 7.55 -0.09
C VAL A 106 10.14 6.74 0.76
N ARG A 107 8.85 6.92 0.52
CA ARG A 107 7.80 6.15 1.17
C ARG A 107 6.97 5.46 0.10
N ILE A 108 6.79 4.15 0.22
CA ILE A 108 6.09 3.32 -0.76
C ILE A 108 5.06 2.47 -0.04
N CYS A 109 3.80 2.63 -0.40
CA CYS A 109 2.72 1.84 0.18
C CYS A 109 1.90 1.16 -0.92
N LEU A 110 1.87 -0.16 -0.88
CA LEU A 110 0.97 -1.00 -1.67
C LEU A 110 -0.35 -1.21 -0.93
N ASN A 111 -1.44 -1.37 -1.66
CA ASN A 111 -2.69 -1.82 -1.06
C ASN A 111 -3.44 -2.79 -1.98
N ALA A 112 -4.53 -3.38 -1.50
CA ALA A 112 -5.21 -4.52 -2.09
C ALA A 112 -4.33 -5.78 -2.22
N VAL A 113 -3.20 -5.84 -1.52
CA VAL A 113 -2.24 -6.95 -1.49
C VAL A 113 -2.19 -7.68 -0.14
N HIS A 114 -2.78 -7.06 0.89
CA HIS A 114 -2.86 -7.57 2.25
C HIS A 114 -4.14 -7.06 2.93
N ASN A 115 -4.48 -7.59 4.09
CA ASN A 115 -5.63 -7.14 4.90
C ASN A 115 -5.52 -5.67 5.36
N ARG A 116 -4.33 -5.11 5.35
CA ARG A 116 -4.03 -3.69 5.63
C ARG A 116 -3.13 -3.11 4.55
N PRO A 117 -3.03 -1.77 4.44
CA PRO A 117 -2.00 -1.14 3.63
C PRO A 117 -0.62 -1.72 3.95
N TRP A 118 0.15 -2.02 2.92
CA TRP A 118 1.44 -2.71 3.02
C TRP A 118 2.57 -1.77 2.68
N ARG A 119 3.31 -1.34 3.68
CA ARG A 119 4.47 -0.52 3.48
C ARG A 119 5.62 -1.36 2.94
N ALA A 120 6.18 -0.98 1.80
CA ALA A 120 7.24 -1.71 1.12
C ALA A 120 8.63 -1.25 1.60
N THR A 121 8.93 -1.44 2.90
CA THR A 121 10.14 -0.92 3.55
C THR A 121 11.42 -1.36 2.86
N ALA A 122 11.51 -2.60 2.38
CA ALA A 122 12.67 -3.07 1.63
C ALA A 122 12.90 -2.30 0.31
N ALA A 123 11.82 -1.88 -0.36
CA ALA A 123 11.90 -1.05 -1.55
C ALA A 123 12.29 0.39 -1.22
N GLU A 124 11.79 0.93 -0.11
CA GLU A 124 12.17 2.25 0.41
C GLU A 124 13.67 2.31 0.74
N GLU A 125 14.18 1.30 1.43
CA GLU A 125 15.61 1.19 1.75
C GLU A 125 16.49 1.10 0.49
N ALA A 126 16.04 0.33 -0.50
CA ALA A 126 16.76 0.22 -1.78
C ALA A 126 16.85 1.56 -2.53
N ALA A 127 15.84 2.42 -2.40
CA ALA A 127 15.73 3.68 -3.13
C ALA A 127 16.22 4.92 -2.35
N ARG A 128 16.34 4.83 -1.02
CA ARG A 128 16.66 5.96 -0.15
C ARG A 128 17.98 6.64 -0.53
N GLY A 129 17.94 7.97 -0.69
CA GLY A 129 19.12 8.79 -0.99
C GLY A 129 19.69 8.61 -2.39
N LYS A 130 19.00 7.90 -3.28
CA LYS A 130 19.48 7.65 -4.65
C LYS A 130 18.63 8.40 -5.67
N ALA A 131 19.21 8.75 -6.82
CA ALA A 131 18.49 9.23 -7.96
C ALA A 131 17.61 8.09 -8.53
N ILE A 132 16.33 8.38 -8.78
CA ILE A 132 15.41 7.39 -9.30
C ILE A 132 15.56 7.31 -10.81
N ASP A 133 16.08 6.18 -11.25
CA ASP A 133 16.16 5.78 -12.65
C ASP A 133 15.41 4.46 -12.90
N GLU A 134 15.40 4.03 -14.13
CA GLU A 134 14.72 2.80 -14.56
C GLU A 134 15.25 1.54 -13.83
N ALA A 135 16.58 1.46 -13.63
CA ALA A 135 17.22 0.31 -12.99
C ALA A 135 16.91 0.26 -11.49
N LEU A 136 17.00 1.41 -10.81
CA LEU A 136 16.64 1.51 -9.39
C LEU A 136 15.17 1.23 -9.16
N ALA A 137 14.29 1.77 -10.00
CA ALA A 137 12.85 1.56 -9.90
C ALA A 137 12.47 0.09 -10.11
N ASP A 138 13.16 -0.62 -11.02
CA ASP A 138 12.94 -2.06 -11.22
C ASP A 138 13.44 -2.89 -10.02
N ALA A 139 14.60 -2.54 -9.48
CA ALA A 139 15.14 -3.19 -8.28
C ALA A 139 14.25 -2.97 -7.05
N ALA A 140 13.77 -1.75 -6.85
CA ALA A 140 12.82 -1.43 -5.78
C ALA A 140 11.50 -2.18 -5.95
N GLY A 141 10.98 -2.26 -7.19
CA GLY A 141 9.80 -3.07 -7.48
C GLY A 141 9.98 -4.55 -7.13
N ALA A 142 11.15 -5.12 -7.41
CA ALA A 142 11.47 -6.49 -7.02
C ALA A 142 11.56 -6.65 -5.50
N ALA A 143 12.21 -5.70 -4.81
CA ALA A 143 12.32 -5.69 -3.35
C ALA A 143 10.94 -5.57 -2.67
N ALA A 144 10.03 -4.77 -3.22
CA ALA A 144 8.68 -4.58 -2.70
C ALA A 144 7.87 -5.88 -2.61
N VAL A 145 8.15 -6.85 -3.47
CA VAL A 145 7.41 -8.12 -3.54
C VAL A 145 8.23 -9.34 -3.11
N ALA A 146 9.42 -9.17 -2.56
CA ALA A 146 10.31 -10.28 -2.19
C ALA A 146 9.67 -11.28 -1.21
N GLY A 147 8.80 -10.79 -0.29
CA GLY A 147 8.05 -11.61 0.66
C GLY A 147 6.72 -12.15 0.14
N ALA A 148 6.31 -11.80 -1.09
CA ALA A 148 5.01 -12.19 -1.61
C ALA A 148 4.94 -13.70 -1.93
N ARG A 149 3.78 -14.29 -1.70
CA ARG A 149 3.49 -15.71 -2.00
C ARG A 149 2.15 -15.82 -2.70
N ALA A 150 2.14 -16.55 -3.80
CA ALA A 150 0.90 -16.91 -4.48
C ALA A 150 0.10 -17.92 -3.65
N LEU A 151 -1.20 -17.93 -3.87
CA LEU A 151 -2.08 -18.98 -3.34
C LEU A 151 -1.72 -20.34 -3.95
N PRO A 152 -2.04 -21.45 -3.26
CA PRO A 152 -1.80 -22.79 -3.79
C PRO A 152 -2.28 -22.96 -5.24
N GLY A 153 -1.44 -23.55 -6.09
CA GLY A 153 -1.70 -23.67 -7.53
C GLY A 153 -1.49 -22.36 -8.31
N ASP A 154 -0.67 -21.46 -7.81
CA ASP A 154 -0.27 -20.20 -8.48
C ASP A 154 -1.46 -19.29 -8.86
N ARG A 155 -2.62 -19.43 -8.21
CA ARG A 155 -3.90 -18.83 -8.61
C ARG A 155 -3.91 -17.32 -8.70
N ASN A 156 -3.07 -16.63 -7.91
CA ASN A 156 -2.91 -15.17 -7.96
C ASN A 156 -1.45 -14.73 -8.14
N LYS A 157 -0.59 -15.56 -8.69
CA LYS A 157 0.83 -15.26 -8.95
C LYS A 157 1.02 -14.02 -9.83
N TRP A 158 0.17 -13.87 -10.82
CA TRP A 158 0.16 -12.69 -11.71
C TRP A 158 0.00 -11.37 -10.95
N LYS A 159 -0.66 -11.37 -9.79
CA LYS A 159 -0.85 -10.20 -8.94
C LYS A 159 0.48 -9.69 -8.34
N ILE A 160 1.43 -10.60 -8.08
CA ILE A 160 2.78 -10.25 -7.62
C ILE A 160 3.49 -9.41 -8.68
N GLN A 161 3.39 -9.81 -9.95
CA GLN A 161 3.98 -9.05 -11.06
C GLN A 161 3.31 -7.67 -11.24
N ILE A 162 2.01 -7.57 -11.06
CA ILE A 162 1.29 -6.29 -11.09
C ILE A 162 1.80 -5.38 -9.97
N ALA A 163 1.92 -5.88 -8.74
CA ALA A 163 2.42 -5.12 -7.60
C ALA A 163 3.84 -4.60 -7.85
N ARG A 164 4.76 -5.46 -8.31
CA ARG A 164 6.12 -5.09 -8.73
C ARG A 164 6.11 -3.95 -9.74
N THR A 165 5.33 -4.11 -10.81
CA THR A 165 5.26 -3.14 -11.90
C THR A 165 4.67 -1.80 -11.45
N LEU A 166 3.66 -1.81 -10.56
CA LEU A 166 3.09 -0.58 -10.04
C LEU A 166 4.08 0.20 -9.17
N VAL A 167 4.86 -0.48 -8.33
CA VAL A 167 5.93 0.18 -7.55
C VAL A 167 6.94 0.84 -8.48
N LYS A 168 7.46 0.09 -9.48
CA LYS A 168 8.38 0.62 -10.48
C LYS A 168 7.83 1.88 -11.15
N ARG A 169 6.61 1.81 -11.68
CA ARG A 169 5.99 2.93 -12.39
C ARG A 169 5.67 4.11 -11.48
N ALA A 170 5.24 3.87 -10.25
CA ALA A 170 4.95 4.94 -9.30
C ALA A 170 6.21 5.67 -8.86
N LEU A 171 7.34 4.98 -8.67
CA LEU A 171 8.63 5.58 -8.42
C LEU A 171 9.06 6.47 -9.59
N LEU A 172 9.02 5.97 -10.81
CA LEU A 172 9.38 6.77 -12.02
C LEU A 172 8.48 7.98 -12.19
N ALA A 173 7.21 7.89 -11.84
CA ALA A 173 6.28 9.02 -11.89
C ALA A 173 6.51 10.06 -10.79
N SER A 174 7.26 9.71 -9.74
CA SER A 174 7.65 10.58 -8.62
C SER A 174 9.13 10.99 -8.64
N ALA A 175 9.81 10.80 -9.74
CA ALA A 175 11.22 11.14 -9.94
C ALA A 175 11.45 12.62 -10.32
#